data_606dfe560cc870fcd28b5d6fd9b276fe
#
_entry.id   606dfe560cc870fcd28b5d6fd9b276fe
#
_cell.length_a   1.000
_cell.length_b   1.000
_cell.length_c   1.000
_cell.angle_alpha   90.00
_cell.angle_beta   90.00
_cell.angle_gamma   90.00
#
_symmetry.space_group_name_H-M   'P 1'
#
loop_
_entity.id
_entity.type
_entity.pdbx_description
1 polymer ?
#
loop_
_entity_poly.entity_id
_entity_poly.type
_entity_poly.pdbx_seq_one_letter_code
_entity_poly.pdbx_strand_id
1 'polypeptide(L)'
;WYMIDSSFITTLPDTWGINQRFIMLPINHWDCEYQRVFLGGLTCDSEDYYNADSHANAIFLPKLQKDDPLYIGFFHTGAYQESIGGYGGIQHCLIPAPKHVIIDKDENGEYTTKLFAKEQSYKSMLKILGY
;
A
#
# COMPACT_ATOMS: atom_id res chain seq x y z
N TRP A 1 -7.02 12.00 -9.75
CA TRP A 1 -6.10 10.94 -9.37
C TRP A 1 -5.34 11.33 -8.12
N TYR A 2 -5.24 10.39 -7.17
CA TYR A 2 -4.32 10.47 -6.04
C TYR A 2 -3.18 9.50 -6.29
N MET A 3 -1.95 10.00 -6.28
CA MET A 3 -0.76 9.16 -6.40
C MET A 3 -0.33 8.73 -5.00
N ILE A 4 -0.19 7.42 -4.81
CA ILE A 4 0.35 6.87 -3.56
C ILE A 4 1.89 6.82 -3.64
N ASP A 5 2.53 6.74 -2.49
CA ASP A 5 4.00 6.59 -2.36
C ASP A 5 4.47 5.13 -2.43
N SER A 6 3.71 4.28 -3.11
CA SER A 6 3.96 2.86 -3.29
C SER A 6 3.44 2.39 -4.65
N SER A 7 3.38 1.09 -4.86
CA SER A 7 2.88 0.45 -6.07
C SER A 7 1.88 -0.65 -5.74
N PHE A 8 0.73 -0.66 -6.41
CA PHE A 8 -0.23 -1.76 -6.31
C PHE A 8 0.31 -3.05 -6.94
N ILE A 9 1.17 -2.93 -7.94
CA ILE A 9 1.82 -4.09 -8.57
C ILE A 9 2.69 -4.85 -7.57
N THR A 10 3.44 -4.13 -6.75
CA THR A 10 4.40 -4.74 -5.82
C THR A 10 3.82 -5.01 -4.44
N THR A 11 2.89 -4.19 -3.95
CA THR A 11 2.39 -4.29 -2.57
C THR A 11 1.04 -4.99 -2.44
N LEU A 12 0.24 -5.02 -3.51
CA LEU A 12 -1.06 -5.69 -3.56
C LEU A 12 -1.21 -6.53 -4.84
N PRO A 13 -0.36 -7.54 -5.05
CA PRO A 13 -0.34 -8.32 -6.29
C PRO A 13 -1.67 -9.00 -6.61
N ASP A 14 -2.46 -9.36 -5.62
CA ASP A 14 -3.76 -9.99 -5.84
C ASP A 14 -4.79 -9.05 -6.49
N THR A 15 -4.59 -7.74 -6.45
CA THR A 15 -5.50 -6.80 -7.12
C THR A 15 -5.50 -7.00 -8.63
N TRP A 16 -4.32 -7.15 -9.21
CA TRP A 16 -4.16 -7.34 -10.66
C TRP A 16 -4.04 -8.83 -11.04
N GLY A 17 -3.46 -9.67 -10.18
CA GLY A 17 -3.27 -11.08 -10.46
C GLY A 17 -4.55 -11.89 -10.50
N ILE A 18 -5.46 -11.66 -9.58
CA ILE A 18 -6.74 -12.39 -9.45
C ILE A 18 -7.96 -11.48 -9.27
N ASN A 19 -7.79 -10.19 -9.55
CA ASN A 19 -8.85 -9.18 -9.40
C ASN A 19 -9.44 -9.11 -7.98
N GLN A 20 -8.63 -9.37 -6.94
CA GLN A 20 -9.05 -9.28 -5.56
C GLN A 20 -9.23 -7.81 -5.15
N ARG A 21 -10.30 -7.53 -4.41
CA ARG A 21 -10.52 -6.22 -3.78
C ARG A 21 -10.40 -6.34 -2.27
N PHE A 22 -9.77 -5.33 -1.68
CA PHE A 22 -9.54 -5.27 -0.24
C PHE A 22 -10.39 -4.17 0.39
N ILE A 23 -10.67 -4.32 1.68
CA ILE A 23 -11.24 -3.23 2.46
C ILE A 23 -10.22 -2.10 2.49
N MET A 24 -10.64 -0.93 2.07
CA MET A 24 -9.80 0.26 2.02
C MET A 24 -10.48 1.39 2.81
N LEU A 25 -9.75 2.02 3.71
CA LEU A 25 -10.24 3.14 4.52
C LEU A 25 -9.16 4.23 4.64
N PRO A 26 -9.55 5.50 4.68
CA PRO A 26 -8.63 6.55 5.13
C PRO A 26 -8.30 6.32 6.61
N ILE A 27 -7.06 6.60 7.01
CA ILE A 27 -6.62 6.45 8.41
C ILE A 27 -6.70 7.79 9.15
N ASN A 28 -6.68 8.88 8.43
CA ASN A 28 -6.81 10.25 8.95
C ASN A 28 -7.79 11.08 8.10
N HIS A 29 -7.99 12.32 8.48
CA HIS A 29 -8.85 13.29 7.76
C HIS A 29 -10.33 12.88 7.66
N TRP A 30 -10.83 12.15 8.64
CA TRP A 30 -12.20 11.64 8.64
C TRP A 30 -13.27 12.74 8.55
N ASP A 31 -12.99 13.93 9.09
CA ASP A 31 -13.90 15.08 9.12
C ASP A 31 -13.79 15.97 7.88
N CYS A 32 -12.90 15.63 6.93
CA CYS A 32 -12.74 16.41 5.71
C CYS A 32 -13.85 16.11 4.70
N GLU A 33 -14.03 17.03 3.76
CA GLU A 33 -14.88 16.79 2.60
C GLU A 33 -14.28 15.67 1.73
N TYR A 34 -15.14 14.74 1.29
CA TYR A 34 -14.75 13.62 0.44
C TYR A 34 -14.97 13.94 -1.03
N GLN A 35 -14.14 13.36 -1.88
CA GLN A 35 -14.34 13.43 -3.32
C GLN A 35 -14.07 12.08 -3.99
N ARG A 36 -14.62 11.91 -5.18
CA ARG A 36 -14.37 10.74 -6.02
C ARG A 36 -12.94 10.77 -6.52
N VAL A 37 -12.22 9.65 -6.37
CA VAL A 37 -10.82 9.53 -6.77
C VAL A 37 -10.52 8.21 -7.46
N PHE A 38 -9.41 8.17 -8.16
CA PHE A 38 -8.67 6.99 -8.58
C PHE A 38 -7.32 7.00 -7.89
N LEU A 39 -6.81 5.84 -7.51
CA LEU A 39 -5.48 5.72 -6.90
C LEU A 39 -4.49 5.21 -7.93
N GLY A 40 -3.38 5.89 -8.11
CA GLY A 40 -2.27 5.49 -8.97
C GLY A 40 -1.03 5.17 -8.18
N GLY A 41 -0.31 4.12 -8.58
CA GLY A 41 1.00 3.77 -8.03
C GLY A 41 2.15 4.48 -8.73
N LEU A 42 3.37 4.21 -8.28
CA LEU A 42 4.59 4.90 -8.73
C LEU A 42 5.26 4.25 -9.95
N THR A 43 4.82 3.07 -10.38
CA THR A 43 5.47 2.38 -11.50
C THR A 43 5.01 2.90 -12.84
N CYS A 44 5.73 2.54 -13.90
CA CYS A 44 5.35 2.85 -15.28
C CYS A 44 4.34 1.85 -15.86
N ASP A 45 3.92 0.85 -15.10
CA ASP A 45 2.94 -0.14 -15.54
C ASP A 45 1.54 0.48 -15.62
N SER A 46 0.85 0.25 -16.72
CA SER A 46 -0.51 0.75 -16.94
C SER A 46 -1.54 0.17 -15.97
N GLU A 47 -1.24 -0.96 -15.34
CA GLU A 47 -2.09 -1.62 -14.35
C GLU A 47 -1.77 -1.20 -12.91
N ASP A 48 -0.80 -0.29 -12.71
CA ASP A 48 -0.43 0.19 -11.38
C ASP A 48 -1.43 1.22 -10.84
N TYR A 49 -2.66 0.79 -10.68
CA TYR A 49 -3.74 1.59 -10.11
C TYR A 49 -4.72 0.75 -9.30
N TYR A 50 -5.47 1.41 -8.46
CA TYR A 50 -6.60 0.84 -7.73
C TYR A 50 -7.84 1.72 -7.97
N ASN A 51 -8.87 1.11 -8.54
CA ASN A 51 -10.11 1.82 -8.87
C ASN A 51 -11.33 0.96 -8.57
N ALA A 52 -12.48 1.52 -8.87
CA ALA A 52 -13.78 0.92 -8.64
C ALA A 52 -14.33 0.08 -9.79
N ASP A 53 -13.63 -0.05 -10.91
CA ASP A 53 -14.22 -0.51 -12.18
C ASP A 53 -14.80 -1.92 -12.12
N SER A 54 -14.27 -2.78 -11.26
CA SER A 54 -14.72 -4.17 -11.23
C SER A 54 -15.78 -4.49 -10.16
N HIS A 55 -15.82 -3.74 -9.03
CA HIS A 55 -16.60 -4.16 -7.87
C HIS A 55 -17.28 -3.05 -7.08
N ALA A 56 -16.95 -1.80 -7.33
CA ALA A 56 -17.54 -0.67 -6.65
C ALA A 56 -17.76 0.48 -7.63
N ASN A 57 -18.81 1.24 -7.42
CA ASN A 57 -19.17 2.32 -8.33
C ASN A 57 -18.22 3.52 -8.27
N ALA A 58 -17.52 3.71 -7.17
CA ALA A 58 -16.55 4.79 -6.97
C ALA A 58 -15.75 4.60 -5.68
N ILE A 59 -14.54 5.15 -5.66
CA ILE A 59 -13.75 5.35 -4.46
C ILE A 59 -13.95 6.79 -4.03
N PHE A 60 -14.31 7.00 -2.76
CA PHE A 60 -14.41 8.32 -2.15
C PHE A 60 -13.39 8.43 -1.03
N LEU A 61 -12.55 9.44 -1.11
CA LEU A 61 -11.53 9.73 -0.09
C LEU A 61 -11.56 11.21 0.29
N PRO A 62 -11.05 11.55 1.49
CA PRO A 62 -10.87 12.93 1.91
C PRO A 62 -10.09 13.74 0.87
N LYS A 63 -10.47 14.99 0.68
CA LYS A 63 -9.69 15.93 -0.12
C LYS A 63 -8.30 16.12 0.49
N LEU A 64 -7.27 16.10 -0.37
CA LEU A 64 -5.89 16.33 0.07
C LEU A 64 -5.74 17.70 0.71
N GLN A 65 -5.07 17.73 1.84
CA GLN A 65 -4.68 18.95 2.53
C GLN A 65 -3.24 19.31 2.16
N LYS A 66 -2.98 20.60 2.07
CA LYS A 66 -1.61 21.08 1.80
C LYS A 66 -0.71 20.72 2.98
N ASP A 67 0.45 20.13 2.68
CA ASP A 67 1.49 19.78 3.66
C ASP A 67 1.05 18.80 4.76
N ASP A 68 -0.09 18.11 4.57
CA ASP A 68 -0.64 17.13 5.51
C ASP A 68 -1.06 15.86 4.75
N PRO A 69 -0.25 14.79 4.78
CA PRO A 69 -0.48 13.61 3.95
C PRO A 69 -1.72 12.84 4.37
N LEU A 70 -2.47 12.36 3.38
CA LEU A 70 -3.54 11.40 3.57
C LEU A 70 -2.97 9.99 3.65
N TYR A 71 -3.26 9.28 4.75
CA TYR A 71 -2.92 7.88 4.91
C TYR A 71 -4.10 6.98 4.57
N ILE A 72 -3.84 5.94 3.77
CA ILE A 72 -4.86 4.98 3.34
C ILE A 72 -4.45 3.60 3.82
N GLY A 73 -5.34 2.92 4.53
CA GLY A 73 -5.15 1.55 4.96
C GLY A 73 -5.85 0.57 4.02
N PHE A 74 -5.15 -0.49 3.65
CA PHE A 74 -5.71 -1.67 3.00
C PHE A 74 -5.69 -2.83 3.98
N PHE A 75 -6.84 -3.46 4.20
CA PHE A 75 -7.03 -4.45 5.25
C PHE A 75 -7.26 -5.84 4.68
N HIS A 76 -6.90 -6.86 5.46
CA HIS A 76 -7.01 -8.28 5.10
C HIS A 76 -6.20 -8.68 3.86
N THR A 77 -5.01 -8.10 3.73
CA THR A 77 -4.14 -8.28 2.55
C THR A 77 -3.12 -9.41 2.71
N GLY A 78 -3.11 -10.13 3.83
CA GLY A 78 -1.99 -10.97 4.25
C GLY A 78 -1.68 -12.21 3.41
N ALA A 79 -2.67 -12.80 2.71
CA ALA A 79 -2.41 -13.98 1.90
C ALA A 79 -1.60 -13.62 0.65
N TYR A 80 -0.46 -14.26 0.46
CA TYR A 80 0.43 -14.13 -0.71
C TYR A 80 1.08 -12.76 -0.96
N GLN A 81 0.65 -11.69 -0.30
CA GLN A 81 1.21 -10.34 -0.55
C GLN A 81 2.71 -10.31 -0.27
N GLU A 82 3.15 -10.88 0.85
CA GLU A 82 4.55 -10.95 1.22
C GLU A 82 5.38 -11.83 0.28
N SER A 83 4.88 -12.99 -0.09
CA SER A 83 5.62 -13.93 -0.92
C SER A 83 5.71 -13.53 -2.38
N ILE A 84 4.77 -12.74 -2.87
CA ILE A 84 4.75 -12.27 -4.26
C ILE A 84 5.28 -10.84 -4.37
N GLY A 85 4.87 -9.94 -3.51
CA GLY A 85 5.16 -8.51 -3.60
C GLY A 85 6.12 -7.95 -2.56
N GLY A 86 6.41 -8.70 -1.47
CA GLY A 86 7.26 -8.24 -0.38
C GLY A 86 8.77 -8.43 -0.63
N TYR A 87 9.52 -8.59 0.44
CA TYR A 87 10.96 -8.83 0.40
C TYR A 87 11.28 -10.07 -0.45
N GLY A 88 12.04 -9.86 -1.53
CA GLY A 88 12.39 -10.92 -2.47
C GLY A 88 11.28 -11.27 -3.47
N GLY A 89 10.15 -10.58 -3.43
CA GLY A 89 9.07 -10.71 -4.39
C GLY A 89 9.28 -9.89 -5.66
N ILE A 90 8.18 -9.54 -6.32
CA ILE A 90 8.21 -8.72 -7.53
C ILE A 90 8.75 -7.33 -7.20
N GLN A 91 9.87 -6.97 -7.81
CA GLN A 91 10.51 -5.67 -7.62
C GLN A 91 10.36 -4.81 -8.86
N HIS A 92 9.14 -4.69 -9.34
CA HIS A 92 8.81 -3.87 -10.50
C HIS A 92 9.23 -2.42 -10.28
N CYS A 93 9.95 -1.85 -11.23
CA CYS A 93 10.57 -0.52 -11.15
C CYS A 93 11.45 -0.31 -9.91
N LEU A 94 11.93 -1.39 -9.27
CA LEU A 94 12.75 -1.35 -8.05
C LEU A 94 12.11 -0.52 -6.91
N ILE A 95 10.82 -0.65 -6.73
CA ILE A 95 10.13 -0.03 -5.59
C ILE A 95 10.59 -0.72 -4.30
N PRO A 96 11.15 0.02 -3.34
CA PRO A 96 11.62 -0.56 -2.08
C PRO A 96 10.47 -1.19 -1.27
N ALA A 97 10.71 -2.33 -0.65
CA ALA A 97 9.75 -2.93 0.27
C ALA A 97 9.54 -2.03 1.50
N PRO A 98 8.30 -1.89 1.97
CA PRO A 98 7.97 -1.07 3.12
C PRO A 98 8.46 -1.70 4.44
N LYS A 99 8.41 -0.94 5.50
CA LYS A 99 8.63 -1.40 6.86
C LYS A 99 7.51 -2.35 7.30
N HIS A 100 7.87 -3.46 7.96
CA HIS A 100 6.92 -4.39 8.55
C HIS A 100 6.90 -4.23 10.07
N VAL A 101 5.73 -4.03 10.61
CA VAL A 101 5.50 -3.90 12.05
C VAL A 101 4.46 -4.92 12.48
N ILE A 102 4.79 -5.70 13.51
CA ILE A 102 3.83 -6.56 14.19
C ILE A 102 3.10 -5.72 15.23
N ILE A 103 1.79 -5.77 15.20
CA ILE A 103 0.92 -5.16 16.21
C ILE A 103 0.19 -6.30 16.91
N ASP A 104 0.32 -6.36 18.23
CA ASP A 104 -0.30 -7.41 19.05
C ASP A 104 -0.86 -6.80 20.34
N LYS A 105 -1.60 -7.59 21.09
CA LYS A 105 -2.06 -7.22 22.44
C LYS A 105 -1.23 -7.95 23.48
N ASP A 106 -0.83 -7.23 24.51
CA ASP A 106 -0.20 -7.81 25.68
C ASP A 106 -1.24 -8.53 26.59
N GLU A 107 -0.74 -9.07 27.71
CA GLU A 107 -1.58 -9.79 28.70
C GLU A 107 -2.64 -8.88 29.35
N ASN A 108 -2.45 -7.57 29.31
CA ASN A 108 -3.39 -6.57 29.83
C ASN A 108 -4.39 -6.07 28.76
N GLY A 109 -4.23 -6.52 27.52
CA GLY A 109 -5.04 -6.10 26.39
C GLY A 109 -4.59 -4.78 25.74
N GLU A 110 -3.44 -4.23 26.15
CA GLU A 110 -2.84 -3.04 25.57
C GLU A 110 -2.11 -3.37 24.25
N TYR A 111 -2.20 -2.47 23.28
CA TYR A 111 -1.54 -2.67 22.00
C TYR A 111 -0.02 -2.44 22.11
N THR A 112 0.73 -3.41 21.65
CA THR A 112 2.18 -3.37 21.53
C THR A 112 2.61 -3.41 20.08
N THR A 113 3.75 -2.81 19.77
CA THR A 113 4.32 -2.81 18.42
C THR A 113 5.74 -3.35 18.42
N LYS A 114 6.05 -4.18 17.44
CA LYS A 114 7.40 -4.72 17.25
C LYS A 114 7.82 -4.57 15.80
N LEU A 115 8.99 -3.99 15.56
CA LEU A 115 9.58 -3.95 14.23
C LEU A 115 9.97 -5.38 13.82
N PHE A 116 9.34 -5.91 12.77
CA PHE A 116 9.67 -7.21 12.18
C PHE A 116 10.78 -7.07 11.13
N ALA A 117 10.59 -6.16 10.18
CA ALA A 117 11.59 -5.85 9.16
C ALA A 117 11.63 -4.34 8.88
N LYS A 118 12.84 -3.82 8.67
CA LYS A 118 13.02 -2.44 8.24
C LYS A 118 12.65 -2.30 6.76
N GLU A 119 12.26 -1.10 6.37
CA GLU A 119 12.11 -0.72 4.96
C GLU A 119 13.43 -0.93 4.20
N GLN A 120 13.33 -1.28 2.93
CA GLN A 120 14.50 -1.35 2.06
C GLN A 120 15.01 0.06 1.73
N SER A 121 16.33 0.22 1.78
CA SER A 121 16.95 1.46 1.32
C SER A 121 17.16 1.45 -0.20
N TYR A 122 17.20 2.63 -0.82
CA TYR A 122 17.60 2.75 -2.24
C TYR A 122 18.97 2.11 -2.52
N LYS A 123 19.89 2.14 -1.54
CA LYS A 123 21.21 1.49 -1.66
C LYS A 123 21.08 -0.03 -1.78
N SER A 124 20.15 -0.66 -1.03
CA SER A 124 19.90 -2.09 -1.18
C SER A 124 19.26 -2.43 -2.53
N MET A 125 18.41 -1.54 -3.05
CA MET A 125 17.80 -1.69 -4.37
C MET A 125 18.86 -1.60 -5.48
N LEU A 126 19.78 -0.65 -5.41
CA LEU A 126 20.88 -0.52 -6.38
C LEU A 126 21.79 -1.76 -6.41
N LYS A 127 22.03 -2.39 -5.25
CA LYS A 127 22.80 -3.65 -5.20
C LYS A 127 22.14 -4.78 -6.00
N ILE A 128 20.83 -4.81 -6.13
CA ILE A 128 20.13 -5.80 -6.97
C ILE A 128 20.54 -5.64 -8.44
N LEU A 129 20.83 -4.41 -8.86
CA LEU A 129 21.33 -4.09 -10.21
C LEU A 129 22.85 -4.26 -10.36
N GLY A 130 23.57 -4.59 -9.29
CA GLY A 130 25.02 -4.79 -9.33
C GLY A 130 25.87 -3.55 -9.05
N TYR A 131 25.27 -2.47 -8.50
CA TYR A 131 25.99 -1.26 -8.07
C TYR A 131 26.46 -1.32 -6.62
#